data_21af3897f3de04a3e02c699b17d1d8cd
#
_entry.id   21af3897f3de04a3e02c699b17d1d8cd
#
_cell.length_a   1.000
_cell.length_b   1.000
_cell.length_c   1.000
_cell.angle_alpha   90.00
_cell.angle_beta   90.00
_cell.angle_gamma   90.00
#
_symmetry.space_group_name_H-M   'P 1'
#
loop_
_entity.id
_entity.type
_entity.pdbx_description
1 polymer ?
#
loop_
_entity_poly.entity_id
_entity_poly.type
_entity_poly.pdbx_seq_one_letter_code
_entity_poly.pdbx_strand_id
1 'polypeptide(L)'
;MPKGYWIPHLDVSNPQGFQAYRNMADAWHQTNGSKLLARGGRREVVEGKMRGRNVLREYDSFDLAVAAYHSPEYSRAHPLREPHSACDFLIVEGYDGSQPQSADAPPAAAPLKGYWIGHVDVTDADDYKPYIAANKMPFGKFGARYLVAGGRFEVKEGRQRARTVVLEFPSYEAALACYRSDDYQAAAILRKGKAEVDLLVIEGFDPSKH
;
A
#
# COMPACT_ATOMS: atom_id res chain seq x y z
N MET A 1 -8.74 -12.62 12.76
CA MET A 1 -7.48 -12.88 12.03
C MET A 1 -7.11 -11.61 11.27
N PRO A 2 -5.83 -11.24 11.20
CA PRO A 2 -5.40 -10.10 10.40
C PRO A 2 -5.79 -10.27 8.93
N LYS A 3 -6.10 -9.16 8.24
CA LYS A 3 -6.35 -9.13 6.80
C LYS A 3 -5.10 -9.54 6.02
N GLY A 4 -5.24 -9.81 4.73
CA GLY A 4 -4.13 -9.97 3.80
C GLY A 4 -4.18 -8.91 2.71
N TYR A 5 -3.04 -8.45 2.24
CA TYR A 5 -2.97 -7.40 1.22
C TYR A 5 -2.09 -7.82 0.05
N TRP A 6 -2.59 -7.57 -1.17
CA TRP A 6 -1.80 -7.58 -2.38
C TRP A 6 -1.34 -6.15 -2.70
N ILE A 7 -0.06 -6.00 -2.94
CA ILE A 7 0.58 -4.71 -3.26
C ILE A 7 1.47 -4.88 -4.50
N PRO A 8 0.89 -4.98 -5.71
CA PRO A 8 1.66 -4.95 -6.94
C PRO A 8 1.97 -3.52 -7.38
N HIS A 9 3.23 -3.29 -7.73
CA HIS A 9 3.73 -2.09 -8.40
C HIS A 9 4.19 -2.48 -9.79
N LEU A 10 3.67 -1.83 -10.84
CA LEU A 10 3.92 -2.22 -12.21
C LEU A 10 4.38 -1.04 -13.07
N ASP A 11 5.27 -1.33 -14.04
CA ASP A 11 5.50 -0.49 -15.19
C ASP A 11 4.96 -1.22 -16.43
N VAL A 12 3.91 -0.68 -17.02
CA VAL A 12 3.26 -1.28 -18.20
C VAL A 12 3.94 -0.76 -19.45
N SER A 13 4.66 -1.64 -20.15
CA SER A 13 5.37 -1.31 -21.38
C SER A 13 4.49 -1.37 -22.65
N ASN A 14 3.44 -2.20 -22.63
CA ASN A 14 2.48 -2.35 -23.72
C ASN A 14 1.04 -2.34 -23.17
N PRO A 15 0.36 -1.17 -23.13
CA PRO A 15 -1.00 -1.06 -22.60
C PRO A 15 -2.04 -1.90 -23.35
N GLN A 16 -1.88 -2.09 -24.66
CA GLN A 16 -2.81 -2.89 -25.47
C GLN A 16 -2.68 -4.38 -25.13
N GLY A 17 -1.44 -4.90 -25.06
CA GLY A 17 -1.18 -6.27 -24.66
C GLY A 17 -1.59 -6.57 -23.23
N PHE A 18 -1.44 -5.58 -22.33
CA PHE A 18 -1.86 -5.68 -20.93
C PHE A 18 -3.39 -5.77 -20.75
N GLN A 19 -4.19 -5.38 -21.77
CA GLN A 19 -5.65 -5.33 -21.64
C GLN A 19 -6.28 -6.72 -21.46
N ALA A 20 -5.73 -7.75 -22.11
CA ALA A 20 -6.19 -9.14 -21.94
C ALA A 20 -6.10 -9.61 -20.49
N TYR A 21 -4.96 -9.31 -19.84
CA TYR A 21 -4.80 -9.55 -18.41
C TYR A 21 -5.85 -8.79 -17.58
N ARG A 22 -6.04 -7.49 -17.85
CA ARG A 22 -7.00 -6.68 -17.10
C ARG A 22 -8.40 -7.27 -17.16
N ASN A 23 -8.87 -7.62 -18.35
CA ASN A 23 -10.21 -8.17 -18.53
C ASN A 23 -10.41 -9.46 -17.72
N MET A 24 -9.44 -10.37 -17.77
CA MET A 24 -9.52 -11.63 -17.04
C MET A 24 -9.40 -11.44 -15.53
N ALA A 25 -8.42 -10.65 -15.07
CA ALA A 25 -8.18 -10.41 -13.66
C ALA A 25 -9.33 -9.61 -13.02
N ASP A 26 -9.85 -8.58 -13.69
CA ASP A 26 -10.95 -7.77 -13.15
C ASP A 26 -12.23 -8.60 -12.99
N ALA A 27 -12.58 -9.45 -13.97
CA ALA A 27 -13.73 -10.35 -13.87
C ALA A 27 -13.59 -11.34 -12.69
N TRP A 28 -12.41 -11.94 -12.53
CA TRP A 28 -12.16 -12.85 -11.42
C TRP A 28 -12.18 -12.13 -10.06
N HIS A 29 -11.60 -10.93 -9.97
CA HIS A 29 -11.59 -10.16 -8.75
C HIS A 29 -12.97 -9.72 -8.26
N GLN A 30 -13.98 -9.66 -9.13
CA GLN A 30 -15.37 -9.39 -8.72
C GLN A 30 -15.98 -10.54 -7.93
N THR A 31 -15.46 -11.77 -8.08
CA THR A 31 -16.03 -12.98 -7.49
C THR A 31 -15.16 -13.61 -6.40
N ASN A 32 -13.90 -13.21 -6.26
CA ASN A 32 -12.96 -13.84 -5.31
C ASN A 32 -13.01 -13.28 -3.89
N GLY A 33 -13.96 -12.40 -3.56
CA GLY A 33 -14.14 -11.82 -2.23
C GLY A 33 -13.12 -10.75 -1.84
N SER A 34 -12.20 -10.38 -2.74
CA SER A 34 -11.23 -9.32 -2.45
C SER A 34 -11.81 -7.93 -2.67
N LYS A 35 -11.29 -6.95 -1.91
CA LYS A 35 -11.68 -5.55 -2.01
C LYS A 35 -10.55 -4.72 -2.61
N LEU A 36 -10.83 -4.01 -3.71
CA LEU A 36 -9.90 -3.05 -4.30
C LEU A 36 -9.92 -1.74 -3.50
N LEU A 37 -8.80 -1.39 -2.87
CA LEU A 37 -8.66 -0.18 -2.06
C LEU A 37 -8.09 0.99 -2.86
N ALA A 38 -7.06 0.74 -3.70
CA ALA A 38 -6.49 1.75 -4.58
C ALA A 38 -6.02 1.12 -5.90
N ARG A 39 -6.26 1.83 -7.02
CA ARG A 39 -5.78 1.46 -8.35
C ARG A 39 -5.86 2.68 -9.28
N GLY A 40 -4.72 3.20 -9.71
CA GLY A 40 -4.70 4.46 -10.45
C GLY A 40 -5.10 5.62 -9.54
N GLY A 41 -5.78 6.64 -10.07
CA GLY A 41 -6.14 7.82 -9.30
C GLY A 41 -4.97 8.79 -9.10
N ARG A 42 -5.20 9.83 -8.29
CA ARG A 42 -4.15 10.80 -7.92
C ARG A 42 -3.10 10.11 -7.07
N ARG A 43 -1.84 10.41 -7.33
CA ARG A 43 -0.74 9.83 -6.56
C ARG A 43 0.48 10.74 -6.57
N GLU A 44 1.31 10.61 -5.54
CA GLU A 44 2.59 11.29 -5.41
C GLU A 44 3.61 10.36 -4.76
N VAL A 45 4.77 10.18 -5.39
CA VAL A 45 5.91 9.53 -4.75
C VAL A 45 6.62 10.61 -3.94
N VAL A 46 6.50 10.53 -2.63
CA VAL A 46 7.02 11.55 -1.72
C VAL A 46 8.42 11.22 -1.22
N GLU A 47 8.84 9.95 -1.28
CA GLU A 47 10.21 9.51 -1.00
C GLU A 47 10.61 8.36 -1.91
N GLY A 48 11.89 8.29 -2.28
CA GLY A 48 12.47 7.18 -3.04
C GLY A 48 11.91 7.04 -4.45
N LYS A 49 11.61 5.79 -4.83
CA LYS A 49 11.14 5.45 -6.19
C LYS A 49 10.03 4.42 -6.14
N MET A 50 9.02 4.60 -6.98
CA MET A 50 7.93 3.64 -7.17
C MET A 50 7.64 3.46 -8.66
N ARG A 51 7.18 2.26 -9.06
CA ARG A 51 6.72 2.01 -10.42
C ARG A 51 5.47 2.82 -10.77
N GLY A 52 5.21 2.93 -12.08
CA GLY A 52 4.18 3.79 -12.64
C GLY A 52 2.74 3.46 -12.22
N ARG A 53 2.39 2.21 -12.02
CA ARG A 53 1.04 1.75 -11.65
C ARG A 53 1.08 1.03 -10.32
N ASN A 54 0.23 1.44 -9.38
CA ASN A 54 0.21 0.93 -8.01
C ASN A 54 -1.19 0.45 -7.67
N VAL A 55 -1.29 -0.71 -7.03
CA VAL A 55 -2.55 -1.32 -6.62
C VAL A 55 -2.46 -1.73 -5.16
N LEU A 56 -3.53 -1.51 -4.42
CA LEU A 56 -3.72 -2.02 -3.08
C LEU A 56 -5.03 -2.80 -3.03
N ARG A 57 -4.96 -4.08 -2.68
CA ARG A 57 -6.14 -4.96 -2.60
C ARG A 57 -6.15 -5.70 -1.27
N GLU A 58 -7.31 -5.74 -0.63
CA GLU A 58 -7.54 -6.39 0.66
C GLU A 58 -8.23 -7.75 0.48
N TYR A 59 -7.82 -8.72 1.28
CA TYR A 59 -8.44 -10.03 1.47
C TYR A 59 -8.75 -10.26 2.95
N ASP A 60 -9.67 -11.16 3.25
CA ASP A 60 -10.11 -11.43 4.62
C ASP A 60 -9.03 -12.05 5.52
N SER A 61 -7.99 -12.67 4.92
CA SER A 61 -6.79 -13.10 5.62
C SER A 61 -5.58 -13.14 4.71
N PHE A 62 -4.38 -13.22 5.33
CA PHE A 62 -3.13 -13.44 4.59
C PHE A 62 -3.17 -14.75 3.79
N ASP A 63 -3.67 -15.84 4.41
CA ASP A 63 -3.70 -17.14 3.75
C ASP A 63 -4.65 -17.15 2.54
N LEU A 64 -5.78 -16.42 2.61
CA LEU A 64 -6.67 -16.21 1.46
C LEU A 64 -5.99 -15.38 0.36
N ALA A 65 -5.21 -14.37 0.72
CA ALA A 65 -4.44 -13.59 -0.24
C ALA A 65 -3.38 -14.47 -0.96
N VAL A 66 -2.69 -15.33 -0.22
CA VAL A 66 -1.73 -16.31 -0.79
C VAL A 66 -2.45 -17.33 -1.68
N ALA A 67 -3.54 -17.92 -1.19
CA ALA A 67 -4.34 -18.89 -1.96
C ALA A 67 -4.87 -18.28 -3.26
N ALA A 68 -5.32 -17.02 -3.24
CA ALA A 68 -5.77 -16.31 -4.42
C ALA A 68 -4.66 -16.18 -5.48
N TYR A 69 -3.41 -15.92 -5.08
CA TYR A 69 -2.28 -15.86 -6.02
C TYR A 69 -2.00 -17.20 -6.71
N HIS A 70 -2.21 -18.30 -6.00
CA HIS A 70 -2.01 -19.65 -6.51
C HIS A 70 -3.27 -20.28 -7.11
N SER A 71 -4.37 -19.53 -7.22
CA SER A 71 -5.61 -20.02 -7.81
C SER A 71 -5.45 -20.35 -9.31
N PRO A 72 -6.21 -21.31 -9.83
CA PRO A 72 -6.22 -21.61 -11.26
C PRO A 72 -6.60 -20.39 -12.12
N GLU A 73 -7.47 -19.53 -11.61
CA GLU A 73 -7.93 -18.32 -12.29
C GLU A 73 -6.78 -17.32 -12.47
N TYR A 74 -6.06 -17.01 -11.37
CA TYR A 74 -4.92 -16.10 -11.44
C TYR A 74 -3.75 -16.69 -12.23
N SER A 75 -3.53 -17.99 -12.12
CA SER A 75 -2.50 -18.72 -12.89
C SER A 75 -2.73 -18.64 -14.41
N ARG A 76 -3.99 -18.53 -14.85
CA ARG A 76 -4.32 -18.28 -16.27
C ARG A 76 -4.18 -16.83 -16.67
N ALA A 77 -4.46 -15.89 -15.75
CA ALA A 77 -4.35 -14.46 -16.03
C ALA A 77 -2.89 -13.98 -16.03
N HIS A 78 -2.10 -14.43 -15.07
CA HIS A 78 -0.73 -13.94 -14.83
C HIS A 78 0.17 -13.93 -16.09
N PRO A 79 0.26 -15.02 -16.90
CA PRO A 79 1.09 -15.05 -18.11
C PRO A 79 0.69 -14.01 -19.16
N LEU A 80 -0.56 -13.54 -19.15
CA LEU A 80 -1.04 -12.50 -20.08
C LEU A 80 -0.44 -11.12 -19.80
N ARG A 81 0.09 -10.92 -18.59
CA ARG A 81 0.67 -9.64 -18.19
C ARG A 81 2.20 -9.59 -18.30
N GLU A 82 2.86 -10.72 -18.07
CA GLU A 82 4.33 -10.80 -17.99
C GLU A 82 5.06 -10.17 -19.19
N PRO A 83 4.66 -10.44 -20.45
CA PRO A 83 5.35 -9.85 -21.62
C PRO A 83 5.12 -8.34 -21.76
N HIS A 84 4.18 -7.77 -20.99
CA HIS A 84 3.69 -6.41 -21.17
C HIS A 84 3.92 -5.49 -19.98
N SER A 85 4.56 -6.01 -18.90
CA SER A 85 4.86 -5.22 -17.72
C SER A 85 6.00 -5.78 -16.88
N ALA A 86 6.78 -4.89 -16.26
CA ALA A 86 7.62 -5.24 -15.13
C ALA A 86 6.83 -5.06 -13.82
N CYS A 87 7.00 -5.97 -12.87
CA CYS A 87 6.22 -5.97 -11.62
C CYS A 87 7.11 -6.24 -10.41
N ASP A 88 6.86 -5.51 -9.34
CA ASP A 88 7.25 -5.89 -7.97
C ASP A 88 5.95 -6.22 -7.23
N PHE A 89 5.80 -7.47 -6.78
CA PHE A 89 4.56 -7.95 -6.19
C PHE A 89 4.79 -8.56 -4.81
N LEU A 90 4.13 -7.95 -3.84
CA LEU A 90 4.15 -8.36 -2.44
C LEU A 90 2.75 -8.81 -2.00
N ILE A 91 2.71 -9.89 -1.23
CA ILE A 91 1.57 -10.25 -0.38
C ILE A 91 2.03 -10.06 1.07
N VAL A 92 1.25 -9.33 1.87
CA VAL A 92 1.62 -8.99 3.24
C VAL A 92 0.44 -9.13 4.18
N GLU A 93 0.72 -9.56 5.41
CA GLU A 93 -0.24 -9.68 6.50
C GLU A 93 -0.60 -8.30 7.06
N GLY A 94 -1.87 -8.12 7.37
CA GLY A 94 -2.40 -6.90 7.96
C GLY A 94 -2.01 -6.73 9.43
N TYR A 95 -2.16 -5.51 9.90
CA TYR A 95 -1.93 -5.14 11.29
C TYR A 95 -3.23 -5.14 12.09
N ASP A 96 -3.25 -5.86 13.21
CA ASP A 96 -4.38 -5.95 14.14
C ASP A 96 -4.07 -5.38 15.54
N GLY A 97 -2.95 -4.67 15.67
CA GLY A 97 -2.55 -4.02 16.93
C GLY A 97 -3.19 -2.64 17.15
N SER A 98 -2.66 -1.93 18.15
CA SER A 98 -3.17 -0.61 18.56
C SER A 98 -3.01 0.44 17.46
N GLN A 99 -4.08 1.18 17.22
CA GLN A 99 -4.13 2.25 16.21
C GLN A 99 -3.73 3.60 16.82
N PRO A 100 -3.14 4.52 16.02
CA PRO A 100 -2.97 5.90 16.42
C PRO A 100 -4.34 6.52 16.74
N GLN A 101 -4.39 7.31 17.80
CA GLN A 101 -5.62 7.97 18.23
C GLN A 101 -5.35 9.45 18.48
N SER A 102 -6.31 10.29 18.14
CA SER A 102 -6.34 11.70 18.51
C SER A 102 -7.78 12.18 18.56
N ALA A 103 -8.08 13.04 19.53
CA ALA A 103 -9.35 13.74 19.59
C ALA A 103 -9.55 14.73 18.43
N ASP A 104 -8.44 15.16 17.82
CA ASP A 104 -8.43 16.13 16.71
C ASP A 104 -8.46 15.46 15.33
N ALA A 105 -8.62 14.13 15.26
CA ALA A 105 -8.68 13.41 14.00
C ALA A 105 -9.85 13.92 13.14
N PRO A 106 -9.62 14.27 11.85
CA PRO A 106 -10.68 14.76 11.00
C PRO A 106 -11.74 13.67 10.78
N PRO A 107 -13.03 14.04 10.72
CA PRO A 107 -14.07 13.08 10.37
C PRO A 107 -13.82 12.52 8.95
N ALA A 108 -14.30 11.29 8.72
CA ALA A 108 -14.24 10.67 7.40
C ALA A 108 -15.27 11.33 6.46
N ALA A 109 -14.96 12.52 5.98
CA ALA A 109 -15.86 13.35 5.18
C ALA A 109 -15.70 13.16 3.66
N ALA A 110 -14.59 12.56 3.21
CA ALA A 110 -14.35 12.37 1.79
C ALA A 110 -14.93 11.03 1.29
N PRO A 111 -15.47 10.98 0.06
CA PRO A 111 -15.99 9.74 -0.52
C PRO A 111 -14.89 8.70 -0.76
N LEU A 112 -13.66 9.15 -0.98
CA LEU A 112 -12.49 8.28 -1.22
C LEU A 112 -11.44 8.47 -0.13
N LYS A 113 -10.88 7.35 0.33
CA LYS A 113 -9.76 7.32 1.26
C LYS A 113 -8.47 7.76 0.58
N GLY A 114 -7.46 8.09 1.38
CA GLY A 114 -6.07 8.19 0.95
C GLY A 114 -5.24 7.09 1.58
N TYR A 115 -4.19 6.66 0.89
CA TYR A 115 -3.29 5.62 1.40
C TYR A 115 -1.85 6.06 1.30
N TRP A 116 -1.06 5.73 2.32
CA TRP A 116 0.39 5.64 2.19
C TRP A 116 0.76 4.18 1.97
N ILE A 117 1.64 3.95 1.01
CA ILE A 117 2.29 2.65 0.80
C ILE A 117 3.78 2.90 0.91
N GLY A 118 4.37 2.43 1.99
CA GLY A 118 5.79 2.60 2.29
C GLY A 118 6.52 1.27 2.34
N HIS A 119 7.69 1.22 1.69
CA HIS A 119 8.63 0.10 1.76
C HIS A 119 9.93 0.60 2.38
N VAL A 120 10.44 -0.11 3.35
CA VAL A 120 11.51 0.38 4.21
C VAL A 120 12.55 -0.72 4.44
N ASP A 121 13.83 -0.36 4.26
CA ASP A 121 14.97 -1.11 4.78
C ASP A 121 15.53 -0.35 5.98
N VAL A 122 15.43 -0.93 7.16
CA VAL A 122 15.96 -0.35 8.39
C VAL A 122 17.37 -0.88 8.60
N THR A 123 18.36 0.02 8.68
CA THR A 123 19.77 -0.34 8.88
C THR A 123 20.11 -0.54 10.37
N ASP A 124 19.40 0.15 11.25
CA ASP A 124 19.53 0.02 12.71
C ASP A 124 18.14 0.07 13.36
N ALA A 125 17.71 -1.07 13.92
CA ALA A 125 16.39 -1.21 14.50
C ALA A 125 16.21 -0.42 15.80
N ASP A 126 17.26 -0.26 16.60
CA ASP A 126 17.20 0.48 17.87
C ASP A 126 17.15 1.98 17.60
N ASP A 127 17.97 2.46 16.68
CA ASP A 127 17.99 3.85 16.25
C ASP A 127 16.73 4.27 15.48
N TYR A 128 15.94 3.31 14.97
CA TYR A 128 14.67 3.56 14.30
C TYR A 128 13.47 3.71 15.26
N LYS A 129 13.60 3.22 16.52
CA LYS A 129 12.52 3.28 17.52
C LYS A 129 12.04 4.71 17.84
N PRO A 130 12.93 5.74 17.97
CA PRO A 130 12.49 7.12 18.19
C PRO A 130 11.54 7.64 17.10
N TYR A 131 11.81 7.29 15.84
CA TYR A 131 10.91 7.62 14.74
C TYR A 131 9.53 6.94 14.89
N ILE A 132 9.50 5.65 15.24
CA ILE A 132 8.24 4.91 15.47
C ILE A 132 7.43 5.55 16.59
N ALA A 133 8.09 6.03 17.64
CA ALA A 133 7.40 6.70 18.74
C ALA A 133 6.87 8.08 18.34
N ALA A 134 7.67 8.87 17.62
CA ALA A 134 7.34 10.25 17.25
C ALA A 134 6.22 10.34 16.20
N ASN A 135 6.14 9.37 15.25
CA ASN A 135 5.14 9.41 14.19
C ASN A 135 3.70 9.11 14.64
N LYS A 136 3.52 8.58 15.85
CA LYS A 136 2.18 8.27 16.40
C LYS A 136 1.30 9.52 16.51
N MET A 137 1.91 10.64 16.91
CA MET A 137 1.19 11.90 17.10
C MET A 137 0.66 12.46 15.78
N PRO A 138 1.49 12.71 14.73
CA PRO A 138 0.96 13.17 13.45
C PRO A 138 -0.01 12.17 12.82
N PHE A 139 0.22 10.87 12.92
CA PHE A 139 -0.71 9.88 12.40
C PHE A 139 -2.08 9.97 13.08
N GLY A 140 -2.13 10.08 14.42
CA GLY A 140 -3.39 10.29 15.14
C GLY A 140 -4.08 11.59 14.71
N LYS A 141 -3.35 12.71 14.68
CA LYS A 141 -3.86 14.04 14.32
C LYS A 141 -4.51 14.08 12.93
N PHE A 142 -3.97 13.33 11.95
CA PHE A 142 -4.50 13.26 10.59
C PHE A 142 -5.44 12.07 10.36
N GLY A 143 -5.83 11.33 11.40
CA GLY A 143 -6.77 10.23 11.33
C GLY A 143 -6.22 9.00 10.58
N ALA A 144 -4.91 8.80 10.61
CA ALA A 144 -4.28 7.64 10.00
C ALA A 144 -4.62 6.35 10.76
N ARG A 145 -4.79 5.26 10.01
CA ARG A 145 -4.97 3.92 10.52
C ARG A 145 -3.99 2.96 9.85
N TYR A 146 -3.28 2.17 10.63
CA TYR A 146 -2.44 1.11 10.07
C TYR A 146 -3.30 0.01 9.45
N LEU A 147 -3.08 -0.28 8.17
CA LEU A 147 -3.51 -1.50 7.52
C LEU A 147 -2.41 -2.56 7.57
N VAL A 148 -1.15 -2.13 7.42
CA VAL A 148 0.05 -2.98 7.52
C VAL A 148 1.12 -2.21 8.32
N ALA A 149 1.80 -2.89 9.25
CA ALA A 149 2.90 -2.34 10.02
C ALA A 149 4.08 -3.33 10.15
N GLY A 150 4.52 -3.86 9.02
CA GLY A 150 5.36 -5.04 8.95
C GLY A 150 4.49 -6.29 9.00
N GLY A 151 4.98 -7.38 9.56
CA GLY A 151 4.27 -8.65 9.60
C GLY A 151 4.85 -9.65 8.60
N ARG A 152 4.22 -10.82 8.53
CA ARG A 152 4.62 -11.88 7.60
C ARG A 152 4.31 -11.45 6.17
N PHE A 153 5.20 -11.78 5.22
CA PHE A 153 5.01 -11.42 3.83
C PHE A 153 5.63 -12.44 2.87
N GLU A 154 5.18 -12.42 1.62
CA GLU A 154 5.76 -13.19 0.52
C GLU A 154 5.99 -12.27 -0.68
N VAL A 155 7.22 -12.24 -1.18
CA VAL A 155 7.55 -11.59 -2.45
C VAL A 155 7.22 -12.57 -3.58
N LYS A 156 6.28 -12.20 -4.43
CA LYS A 156 5.85 -13.03 -5.56
C LYS A 156 6.62 -12.69 -6.83
N GLU A 157 6.99 -11.42 -7.02
CA GLU A 157 7.72 -10.95 -8.20
C GLU A 157 8.60 -9.77 -7.85
N GLY A 158 9.70 -9.64 -8.61
CA GLY A 158 10.59 -8.50 -8.52
C GLY A 158 11.35 -8.38 -7.22
N ARG A 159 11.51 -7.16 -6.76
CA ARG A 159 12.27 -6.83 -5.54
C ARG A 159 11.38 -6.10 -4.54
N GLN A 160 11.66 -6.31 -3.26
CA GLN A 160 10.96 -5.65 -2.17
C GLN A 160 11.93 -5.29 -1.05
N ARG A 161 11.69 -4.18 -0.35
CA ARG A 161 12.37 -3.85 0.90
C ARG A 161 11.89 -4.75 2.04
N ALA A 162 12.68 -4.87 3.07
CA ALA A 162 12.46 -5.81 4.17
C ALA A 162 11.17 -5.55 4.99
N ARG A 163 10.64 -4.33 4.96
CA ARG A 163 9.45 -3.95 5.73
C ARG A 163 8.47 -3.16 4.86
N THR A 164 7.19 -3.49 4.98
CA THR A 164 6.09 -2.73 4.39
C THR A 164 5.21 -2.10 5.45
N VAL A 165 4.81 -0.85 5.22
CA VAL A 165 3.84 -0.12 6.03
C VAL A 165 2.77 0.43 5.11
N VAL A 166 1.50 0.18 5.44
CA VAL A 166 0.35 0.79 4.75
C VAL A 166 -0.50 1.52 5.77
N LEU A 167 -0.75 2.79 5.50
CA LEU A 167 -1.66 3.63 6.28
C LEU A 167 -2.85 4.02 5.42
N GLU A 168 -4.04 3.96 6.02
CA GLU A 168 -5.26 4.53 5.49
C GLU A 168 -5.53 5.88 6.16
N PHE A 169 -5.94 6.88 5.38
CA PHE A 169 -6.36 8.21 5.86
C PHE A 169 -7.78 8.53 5.42
N PRO A 170 -8.46 9.48 6.09
CA PRO A 170 -9.81 9.92 5.72
C PRO A 170 -9.94 10.38 4.26
N SER A 171 -8.88 10.96 3.67
CA SER A 171 -8.82 11.38 2.27
C SER A 171 -7.37 11.42 1.75
N TYR A 172 -7.22 11.56 0.43
CA TYR A 172 -5.93 11.80 -0.22
C TYR A 172 -5.27 13.10 0.30
N GLU A 173 -6.06 14.15 0.49
CA GLU A 173 -5.60 15.43 1.01
C GLU A 173 -5.07 15.29 2.45
N ALA A 174 -5.78 14.53 3.31
CA ALA A 174 -5.33 14.26 4.68
C ALA A 174 -4.00 13.49 4.69
N ALA A 175 -3.85 12.52 3.79
CA ALA A 175 -2.62 11.76 3.62
C ALA A 175 -1.44 12.67 3.22
N LEU A 176 -1.61 13.53 2.23
CA LEU A 176 -0.57 14.49 1.83
C LEU A 176 -0.30 15.55 2.90
N ALA A 177 -1.33 16.06 3.56
CA ALA A 177 -1.18 17.05 4.63
C ALA A 177 -0.41 16.47 5.81
N CYS A 178 -0.66 15.20 6.17
CA CYS A 178 0.12 14.51 7.19
C CYS A 178 1.61 14.46 6.82
N TYR A 179 1.94 14.03 5.61
CA TYR A 179 3.33 13.95 5.16
C TYR A 179 4.04 15.31 5.19
N ARG A 180 3.33 16.36 4.76
CA ARG A 180 3.88 17.72 4.65
C ARG A 180 3.85 18.50 5.96
N SER A 181 3.24 17.97 7.01
CA SER A 181 3.16 18.65 8.31
C SER A 181 4.52 18.75 9.00
N ASP A 182 4.75 19.86 9.72
CA ASP A 182 5.96 20.04 10.52
C ASP A 182 6.13 18.91 11.54
N ASP A 183 5.03 18.42 12.13
CA ASP A 183 5.03 17.34 13.09
C ASP A 183 5.59 16.03 12.49
N TYR A 184 5.13 15.66 11.28
CA TYR A 184 5.66 14.46 10.62
C TYR A 184 7.09 14.67 10.10
N GLN A 185 7.41 15.84 9.56
CA GLN A 185 8.76 16.12 9.06
C GLN A 185 9.78 16.11 10.21
N ALA A 186 9.43 16.61 11.39
CA ALA A 186 10.26 16.50 12.58
C ALA A 186 10.50 15.02 12.99
N ALA A 187 9.44 14.18 12.92
CA ALA A 187 9.61 12.74 13.15
C ALA A 187 10.50 12.09 12.08
N ALA A 188 10.30 12.42 10.80
CA ALA A 188 11.03 11.84 9.67
C ALA A 188 12.55 12.10 9.75
N ILE A 189 12.97 13.23 10.30
CA ILE A 189 14.38 13.54 10.55
C ILE A 189 15.05 12.47 11.46
N LEU A 190 14.31 11.89 12.41
CA LEU A 190 14.86 10.91 13.35
C LEU A 190 15.30 9.60 12.67
N ARG A 191 14.74 9.28 11.49
CA ARG A 191 15.11 8.07 10.71
C ARG A 191 16.12 8.33 9.60
N LYS A 192 16.52 9.60 9.39
CA LYS A 192 17.45 9.99 8.32
C LYS A 192 18.80 9.31 8.52
N GLY A 193 19.28 8.61 7.48
CA GLY A 193 20.51 7.83 7.51
C GLY A 193 20.42 6.49 8.29
N LYS A 194 19.22 6.12 8.81
CA LYS A 194 18.96 4.88 9.55
C LYS A 194 17.99 3.95 8.84
N ALA A 195 17.37 4.44 7.76
CA ALA A 195 16.49 3.68 6.89
C ALA A 195 16.50 4.23 5.48
N GLU A 196 16.36 3.34 4.51
CA GLU A 196 15.99 3.69 3.13
C GLU A 196 14.49 3.49 2.97
N VAL A 197 13.82 4.45 2.33
CA VAL A 197 12.35 4.47 2.22
C VAL A 197 11.94 4.78 0.81
N ASP A 198 11.00 3.97 0.30
CA ASP A 198 10.17 4.33 -0.85
C ASP A 198 8.75 4.55 -0.34
N LEU A 199 8.18 5.74 -0.55
CA LEU A 199 6.86 6.11 -0.02
C LEU A 199 6.00 6.75 -1.10
N LEU A 200 4.85 6.13 -1.30
CA LEU A 200 3.79 6.58 -2.19
C LEU A 200 2.57 7.04 -1.40
N VAL A 201 2.02 8.19 -1.75
CA VAL A 201 0.66 8.60 -1.37
C VAL A 201 -0.25 8.36 -2.57
N ILE A 202 -1.37 7.64 -2.37
CA ILE A 202 -2.31 7.31 -3.45
C ILE A 202 -3.76 7.47 -2.99
N GLU A 203 -4.60 7.98 -3.91
CA GLU A 203 -6.05 8.08 -3.71
C GLU A 203 -6.72 6.71 -3.81
N GLY A 204 -7.78 6.53 -3.05
CA GLY A 204 -8.62 5.34 -3.10
C GLY A 204 -9.26 5.11 -4.45
N PHE A 205 -9.62 3.87 -4.72
CA PHE A 205 -10.24 3.47 -5.97
C PHE A 205 -11.66 4.05 -6.10
N ASP A 206 -11.91 4.72 -7.22
CA ASP A 206 -13.21 5.24 -7.61
C ASP A 206 -13.80 4.38 -8.72
N PRO A 207 -14.81 3.55 -8.43
CA PRO A 207 -15.41 2.68 -9.45
C PRO A 207 -16.11 3.44 -10.57
N SER A 208 -16.45 4.72 -10.38
CA SER A 208 -17.11 5.53 -11.41
C SER A 208 -16.17 5.99 -12.53
N LYS A 209 -14.85 5.88 -12.33
CA LYS A 209 -13.80 6.31 -13.27
C LYS A 209 -13.15 5.17 -14.06
N HIS A 210 -13.66 3.92 -13.92
CA HIS A 210 -13.00 2.73 -14.50
C HIS A 210 -13.95 1.75 -15.16
#